data_4526d532872876caba518d0b4b9b81e4
#
_entry.id   4526d532872876caba518d0b4b9b81e4
#
_cell.length_a   1.000
_cell.length_b   1.000
_cell.length_c   1.000
_cell.angle_alpha   90.00
_cell.angle_beta   90.00
_cell.angle_gamma   90.00
#
_symmetry.space_group_name_H-M   'P 1'
#
loop_
_entity.id
_entity.type
_entity.pdbx_description
1 polymer ?
#
loop_
_entity_poly.entity_id
_entity_poly.type
_entity_poly.pdbx_seq_one_letter_code
_entity_poly.pdbx_strand_id
1 'polypeptide(L)'
;MAPTAPKQRSETAEQILDLAETLIQTRGYSAFSYQDIADSLGIRKASIHYHFPSKTDLGVAVVDRYIARFGEALSAIADDQSQSSMTMLDFYVQPYLQFASTPDRVCLSGALAGEMMALPPMVRERVDHFFKTHQVWLTEILKRGVTRGEFALAAPASKVARFIFGALQGALLVKRTTNDLSQINDVIAVMKLQLAARSPV
;
A
#
# COMPACT_ATOMS: atom_id res chain seq x y z
N MET A 1 -22.82 -16.33 -17.11
CA MET A 1 -22.67 -16.70 -15.69
C MET A 1 -22.47 -15.42 -14.91
N ALA A 2 -23.39 -15.10 -13.99
CA ALA A 2 -23.26 -13.92 -13.13
C ALA A 2 -22.07 -14.13 -12.15
N PRO A 3 -21.27 -13.10 -11.83
CA PRO A 3 -20.21 -13.21 -10.84
C PRO A 3 -20.85 -13.49 -9.48
N THR A 4 -20.44 -14.59 -8.86
CA THR A 4 -20.87 -14.96 -7.50
C THR A 4 -20.38 -13.87 -6.55
N ALA A 5 -21.29 -13.25 -5.80
CA ALA A 5 -20.95 -12.27 -4.78
C ALA A 5 -19.88 -12.84 -3.81
N PRO A 6 -18.89 -12.06 -3.39
CA PRO A 6 -17.86 -12.54 -2.47
C PRO A 6 -18.53 -13.01 -1.18
N LYS A 7 -18.26 -14.28 -0.82
CA LYS A 7 -18.77 -14.91 0.39
C LYS A 7 -18.26 -14.09 1.58
N GLN A 8 -19.17 -13.48 2.33
CA GLN A 8 -18.82 -12.68 3.52
C GLN A 8 -17.97 -13.55 4.46
N ARG A 9 -16.75 -13.11 4.77
CA ARG A 9 -15.84 -13.83 5.66
C ARG A 9 -16.39 -13.80 7.08
N SER A 10 -16.06 -14.82 7.87
CA SER A 10 -16.43 -14.83 9.28
C SER A 10 -15.62 -13.78 10.05
N GLU A 11 -16.18 -13.29 11.16
CA GLU A 11 -15.50 -12.35 12.05
C GLU A 11 -14.09 -12.82 12.45
N THR A 12 -13.95 -14.11 12.79
CA THR A 12 -12.65 -14.71 13.11
C THR A 12 -11.66 -14.63 11.95
N ALA A 13 -12.12 -14.84 10.71
CA ALA A 13 -11.25 -14.72 9.54
C ALA A 13 -10.75 -13.29 9.34
N GLU A 14 -11.60 -12.28 9.57
CA GLU A 14 -11.18 -10.88 9.48
C GLU A 14 -10.19 -10.51 10.60
N GLN A 15 -10.40 -10.97 11.84
CA GLN A 15 -9.45 -10.76 12.94
C GLN A 15 -8.07 -11.39 12.63
N ILE A 16 -8.05 -12.60 12.04
CA ILE A 16 -6.81 -13.25 11.60
C ILE A 16 -6.10 -12.41 10.53
N LEU A 17 -6.85 -11.88 9.56
CA LEU A 17 -6.30 -11.04 8.49
C LEU A 17 -5.75 -9.70 9.02
N ASP A 18 -6.45 -9.07 9.96
CA ASP A 18 -6.01 -7.80 10.57
C ASP A 18 -4.68 -7.97 11.33
N LEU A 19 -4.61 -9.04 12.13
CA LEU A 19 -3.39 -9.33 12.88
C LEU A 19 -2.24 -9.74 11.93
N ALA A 20 -2.52 -10.58 10.93
CA ALA A 20 -1.50 -10.97 9.96
C ALA A 20 -0.98 -9.77 9.15
N GLU A 21 -1.85 -8.85 8.73
CA GLU A 21 -1.46 -7.59 8.10
C GLU A 21 -0.52 -6.79 8.99
N THR A 22 -0.87 -6.63 10.27
CA THR A 22 -0.05 -5.92 11.25
C THR A 22 1.31 -6.59 11.46
N LEU A 23 1.34 -7.91 11.60
CA LEU A 23 2.59 -8.67 11.77
C LEU A 23 3.51 -8.55 10.55
N ILE A 24 2.96 -8.61 9.34
CA ILE A 24 3.74 -8.40 8.11
C ILE A 24 4.30 -6.97 8.07
N GLN A 25 3.48 -5.96 8.36
CA GLN A 25 3.91 -4.56 8.31
C GLN A 25 4.98 -4.21 9.34
N THR A 26 4.98 -4.90 10.49
CA THR A 26 5.90 -4.60 11.59
C THR A 26 7.10 -5.53 11.66
N ARG A 27 6.94 -6.81 11.33
CA ARG A 27 7.98 -7.84 11.50
C ARG A 27 8.43 -8.47 10.18
N GLY A 28 7.58 -8.44 9.15
CA GLY A 28 7.79 -9.14 7.88
C GLY A 28 7.04 -10.48 7.81
N TYR A 29 6.92 -11.00 6.58
CA TYR A 29 6.18 -12.24 6.32
C TYR A 29 6.86 -13.46 6.96
N SER A 30 8.18 -13.56 6.90
CA SER A 30 8.93 -14.71 7.41
C SER A 30 8.97 -14.77 8.94
N ALA A 31 8.80 -13.63 9.62
CA ALA A 31 9.03 -13.48 11.05
C ALA A 31 7.83 -13.80 11.96
N PHE A 32 6.72 -14.30 11.43
CA PHE A 32 5.58 -14.76 12.25
C PHE A 32 5.10 -16.14 11.83
N SER A 33 4.38 -16.79 12.73
CA SER A 33 3.78 -18.12 12.55
C SER A 33 2.30 -18.11 12.91
N TYR A 34 1.59 -19.21 12.61
CA TYR A 34 0.22 -19.40 13.07
C TYR A 34 0.11 -19.49 14.59
N GLN A 35 1.20 -19.85 15.29
CA GLN A 35 1.21 -19.83 16.75
C GLN A 35 1.13 -18.41 17.27
N ASP A 36 1.89 -17.47 16.68
CA ASP A 36 1.86 -16.04 17.09
C ASP A 36 0.44 -15.45 16.95
N ILE A 37 -0.27 -15.83 15.86
CA ILE A 37 -1.65 -15.40 15.65
C ILE A 37 -2.59 -16.05 16.68
N ALA A 38 -2.45 -17.36 16.92
CA ALA A 38 -3.28 -18.12 17.84
C ALA A 38 -3.17 -17.55 19.27
N ASP A 39 -1.94 -17.29 19.72
CA ASP A 39 -1.64 -16.75 21.07
C ASP A 39 -2.18 -15.32 21.21
N SER A 40 -2.04 -14.50 20.18
CA SER A 40 -2.49 -13.10 20.21
C SER A 40 -4.01 -12.96 20.19
N LEU A 41 -4.73 -13.86 19.50
CA LEU A 41 -6.20 -13.82 19.40
C LEU A 41 -6.90 -14.71 20.42
N GLY A 42 -6.16 -15.51 21.20
CA GLY A 42 -6.73 -16.46 22.16
C GLY A 42 -7.53 -17.58 21.48
N ILE A 43 -7.16 -17.98 20.24
CA ILE A 43 -7.83 -19.04 19.46
C ILE A 43 -6.95 -20.26 19.26
N ARG A 44 -7.54 -21.39 18.89
CA ARG A 44 -6.77 -22.58 18.56
C ARG A 44 -6.16 -22.46 17.16
N LYS A 45 -4.94 -22.96 16.97
CA LYS A 45 -4.26 -23.02 15.68
C LYS A 45 -5.10 -23.72 14.59
N ALA A 46 -5.87 -24.73 14.98
CA ALA A 46 -6.81 -25.43 14.10
C ALA A 46 -7.89 -24.47 13.52
N SER A 47 -8.31 -23.46 14.26
CA SER A 47 -9.24 -22.45 13.76
C SER A 47 -8.61 -21.60 12.64
N ILE A 48 -7.33 -21.29 12.75
CA ILE A 48 -6.62 -20.57 11.70
C ILE A 48 -6.50 -21.43 10.45
N HIS A 49 -6.10 -22.70 10.59
CA HIS A 49 -6.02 -23.64 9.46
C HIS A 49 -7.37 -23.90 8.78
N TYR A 50 -8.47 -23.81 9.52
CA TYR A 50 -9.82 -23.91 8.95
C TYR A 50 -10.10 -22.75 7.96
N HIS A 51 -9.68 -21.52 8.28
CA HIS A 51 -9.88 -20.36 7.43
C HIS A 51 -8.79 -20.21 6.36
N PHE A 52 -7.56 -20.54 6.72
CA PHE A 52 -6.37 -20.39 5.88
C PHE A 52 -5.52 -21.66 6.00
N PRO A 53 -5.70 -22.63 5.08
CA PRO A 53 -5.03 -23.94 5.15
C PRO A 53 -3.50 -23.86 5.25
N SER A 54 -2.89 -22.86 4.59
CA SER A 54 -1.45 -22.61 4.64
C SER A 54 -1.13 -21.13 4.88
N LYS A 55 0.10 -20.86 5.31
CA LYS A 55 0.60 -19.47 5.45
C LYS A 55 0.62 -18.74 4.10
N THR A 56 0.76 -19.48 3.00
CA THR A 56 0.64 -18.93 1.64
C THR A 56 -0.77 -18.43 1.38
N ASP A 57 -1.80 -19.22 1.72
CA ASP A 57 -3.21 -18.83 1.56
C ASP A 57 -3.54 -17.60 2.39
N LEU A 58 -3.04 -17.53 3.63
CA LEU A 58 -3.16 -16.37 4.48
C LEU A 58 -2.46 -15.14 3.85
N GLY A 59 -1.23 -15.29 3.37
CA GLY A 59 -0.48 -14.23 2.74
C GLY A 59 -1.16 -13.67 1.50
N VAL A 60 -1.66 -14.55 0.62
CA VAL A 60 -2.45 -14.15 -0.55
C VAL A 60 -3.70 -13.40 -0.13
N ALA A 61 -4.46 -13.91 0.85
CA ALA A 61 -5.69 -13.28 1.31
C ALA A 61 -5.46 -11.90 1.94
N VAL A 62 -4.37 -11.72 2.70
CA VAL A 62 -3.97 -10.41 3.26
C VAL A 62 -3.65 -9.42 2.15
N VAL A 63 -2.84 -9.82 1.17
CA VAL A 63 -2.46 -8.90 0.07
C VAL A 63 -3.65 -8.58 -0.82
N ASP A 64 -4.49 -9.55 -1.16
CA ASP A 64 -5.70 -9.34 -1.97
C ASP A 64 -6.68 -8.38 -1.27
N ARG A 65 -6.89 -8.52 0.06
CA ARG A 65 -7.71 -7.59 0.84
C ARG A 65 -7.11 -6.17 0.85
N TYR A 66 -5.79 -6.08 0.98
CA TYR A 66 -5.07 -4.81 0.95
C TYR A 66 -5.22 -4.12 -0.40
N ILE A 67 -5.04 -4.86 -1.50
CA ILE A 67 -5.23 -4.37 -2.88
C ILE A 67 -6.67 -3.86 -3.09
N ALA A 68 -7.68 -4.64 -2.68
CA ALA A 68 -9.08 -4.28 -2.83
C ALA A 68 -9.40 -2.97 -2.10
N ARG A 69 -9.01 -2.86 -0.82
CA ARG A 69 -9.25 -1.67 0.00
C ARG A 69 -8.63 -0.40 -0.59
N PHE A 70 -7.38 -0.47 -1.03
CA PHE A 70 -6.72 0.67 -1.66
C PHE A 70 -7.26 0.94 -3.06
N GLY A 71 -7.55 -0.09 -3.85
CA GLY A 71 -8.10 0.04 -5.19
C GLY A 71 -9.46 0.75 -5.17
N GLU A 72 -10.37 0.37 -4.28
CA GLU A 72 -11.66 1.02 -4.09
C GLU A 72 -11.50 2.50 -3.71
N ALA A 73 -10.64 2.81 -2.74
CA ALA A 73 -10.38 4.18 -2.30
C ALA A 73 -9.77 5.05 -3.40
N LEU A 74 -8.79 4.51 -4.15
CA LEU A 74 -8.14 5.22 -5.24
C LEU A 74 -9.09 5.42 -6.44
N SER A 75 -9.96 4.45 -6.74
CA SER A 75 -10.98 4.61 -7.77
C SER A 75 -11.99 5.68 -7.39
N ALA A 76 -12.50 5.64 -6.17
CA ALA A 76 -13.49 6.61 -5.68
C ALA A 76 -12.99 8.06 -5.79
N ILE A 77 -11.73 8.35 -5.38
CA ILE A 77 -11.19 9.71 -5.49
C ILE A 77 -10.87 10.09 -6.94
N ALA A 78 -10.49 9.14 -7.79
CA ALA A 78 -10.20 9.40 -9.20
C ALA A 78 -11.47 9.68 -10.02
N ASP A 79 -12.60 9.06 -9.67
CA ASP A 79 -13.89 9.23 -10.33
C ASP A 79 -14.55 10.58 -10.01
N ASP A 80 -14.17 11.21 -8.89
CA ASP A 80 -14.65 12.56 -8.55
C ASP A 80 -13.95 13.63 -9.42
N GLN A 81 -14.65 14.04 -10.49
CA GLN A 81 -14.15 15.02 -11.45
C GLN A 81 -13.98 16.43 -10.85
N SER A 82 -14.59 16.72 -9.70
CA SER A 82 -14.47 18.02 -9.01
C SER A 82 -13.14 18.18 -8.28
N GLN A 83 -12.46 17.07 -7.94
CA GLN A 83 -11.20 17.10 -7.22
C GLN A 83 -10.04 17.56 -8.12
N SER A 84 -9.14 18.37 -7.56
CA SER A 84 -7.87 18.69 -8.20
C SER A 84 -6.93 17.50 -8.18
N SER A 85 -5.99 17.45 -9.13
CA SER A 85 -4.97 16.38 -9.15
C SER A 85 -4.05 16.47 -7.92
N MET A 86 -3.86 17.67 -7.37
CA MET A 86 -3.11 17.86 -6.12
C MET A 86 -3.87 17.25 -4.93
N THR A 87 -5.20 17.45 -4.83
CA THR A 87 -6.04 16.83 -3.78
C THR A 87 -5.99 15.30 -3.87
N MET A 88 -5.98 14.73 -5.08
CA MET A 88 -5.83 13.29 -5.27
C MET A 88 -4.46 12.77 -4.82
N LEU A 89 -3.39 13.53 -5.06
CA LEU A 89 -2.06 13.19 -4.52
C LEU A 89 -2.01 13.34 -3.00
N ASP A 90 -2.65 14.35 -2.43
CA ASP A 90 -2.78 14.51 -0.99
C ASP A 90 -3.48 13.30 -0.35
N PHE A 91 -4.57 12.83 -0.96
CA PHE A 91 -5.23 11.60 -0.55
C PHE A 91 -4.31 10.39 -0.65
N TYR A 92 -3.56 10.27 -1.75
CA TYR A 92 -2.62 9.16 -1.99
C TYR A 92 -1.53 9.05 -0.94
N VAL A 93 -1.02 10.16 -0.42
CA VAL A 93 0.07 10.17 0.57
C VAL A 93 -0.41 9.96 2.01
N GLN A 94 -1.71 10.12 2.31
CA GLN A 94 -2.23 9.97 3.67
C GLN A 94 -1.89 8.64 4.34
N PRO A 95 -2.04 7.47 3.70
CA PRO A 95 -1.64 6.19 4.30
C PRO A 95 -0.15 6.14 4.67
N TYR A 96 0.72 6.76 3.88
CA TYR A 96 2.15 6.81 4.18
C TYR A 96 2.43 7.63 5.46
N LEU A 97 1.74 8.76 5.64
CA LEU A 97 1.83 9.56 6.88
C LEU A 97 1.31 8.78 8.09
N GLN A 98 0.21 8.03 7.92
CA GLN A 98 -0.34 7.17 8.97
C GLN A 98 0.64 6.03 9.35
N PHE A 99 1.26 5.38 8.38
CA PHE A 99 2.30 4.37 8.66
C PHE A 99 3.50 4.99 9.36
N ALA A 100 3.95 6.16 8.92
CA ALA A 100 5.07 6.84 9.52
C ALA A 100 4.81 7.27 10.97
N SER A 101 3.58 7.64 11.32
CA SER A 101 3.20 8.00 12.71
C SER A 101 3.02 6.79 13.63
N THR A 102 2.95 5.57 13.07
CA THR A 102 2.85 4.33 13.85
C THR A 102 4.25 3.72 14.02
N PRO A 103 4.68 3.38 15.25
CA PRO A 103 5.97 2.73 15.46
C PRO A 103 6.13 1.46 14.62
N ASP A 104 7.32 1.28 14.04
CA ASP A 104 7.76 0.09 13.28
C ASP A 104 6.89 -0.29 12.07
N ARG A 105 5.84 0.45 11.78
CA ARG A 105 4.90 0.11 10.70
C ARG A 105 5.35 0.70 9.37
N VAL A 106 5.31 -0.12 8.33
CA VAL A 106 5.54 0.29 6.93
C VAL A 106 4.38 -0.18 6.03
N CYS A 107 4.37 0.27 4.78
CA CYS A 107 3.43 -0.25 3.79
C CYS A 107 3.55 -1.78 3.69
N LEU A 108 2.43 -2.51 3.69
CA LEU A 108 2.40 -3.98 3.60
C LEU A 108 3.23 -4.50 2.41
N SER A 109 2.98 -3.95 1.23
CA SER A 109 3.66 -4.39 0.01
C SER A 109 5.14 -3.97 0.00
N GLY A 110 5.50 -2.88 0.68
CA GLY A 110 6.89 -2.48 0.91
C GLY A 110 7.64 -3.44 1.83
N ALA A 111 6.99 -3.89 2.92
CA ALA A 111 7.54 -4.93 3.80
C ALA A 111 7.77 -6.24 3.04
N LEU A 112 6.78 -6.69 2.27
CA LEU A 112 6.86 -7.91 1.46
C LEU A 112 7.93 -7.81 0.36
N ALA A 113 8.11 -6.65 -0.27
CA ALA A 113 9.13 -6.45 -1.28
C ALA A 113 10.56 -6.65 -0.74
N GLY A 114 10.80 -6.32 0.53
CA GLY A 114 12.07 -6.61 1.21
C GLY A 114 12.39 -8.11 1.35
N GLU A 115 11.36 -8.96 1.34
CA GLU A 115 11.48 -10.42 1.45
C GLU A 115 11.18 -11.14 0.12
N MET A 116 11.12 -10.43 -1.00
CA MET A 116 10.59 -10.91 -2.29
C MET A 116 11.12 -12.28 -2.71
N MET A 117 12.40 -12.55 -2.48
CA MET A 117 13.03 -13.82 -2.88
C MET A 117 12.61 -15.00 -1.99
N ALA A 118 12.19 -14.74 -0.75
CA ALA A 118 11.73 -15.74 0.20
C ALA A 118 10.21 -15.99 0.14
N LEU A 119 9.46 -15.12 -0.53
CA LEU A 119 8.01 -15.23 -0.62
C LEU A 119 7.57 -16.38 -1.55
N PRO A 120 6.44 -17.03 -1.23
CA PRO A 120 5.78 -17.95 -2.18
C PRO A 120 5.42 -17.25 -3.49
N PRO A 121 5.49 -17.93 -4.66
CA PRO A 121 5.23 -17.33 -5.97
C PRO A 121 3.89 -16.56 -6.03
N MET A 122 2.82 -17.14 -5.48
CA MET A 122 1.49 -16.52 -5.47
C MET A 122 1.45 -15.19 -4.70
N VAL A 123 2.19 -15.07 -3.60
CA VAL A 123 2.29 -13.80 -2.83
C VAL A 123 3.10 -12.77 -3.63
N ARG A 124 4.22 -13.21 -4.26
CA ARG A 124 5.04 -12.34 -5.12
C ARG A 124 4.24 -11.69 -6.25
N GLU A 125 3.39 -12.48 -6.92
CA GLU A 125 2.53 -11.98 -8.01
C GLU A 125 1.58 -10.88 -7.53
N ARG A 126 1.00 -10.99 -6.31
CA ARG A 126 0.13 -9.96 -5.74
C ARG A 126 0.89 -8.69 -5.39
N VAL A 127 2.10 -8.82 -4.86
CA VAL A 127 2.97 -7.67 -4.55
C VAL A 127 3.33 -6.93 -5.84
N ASP A 128 3.74 -7.63 -6.90
CA ASP A 128 4.03 -7.05 -8.21
C ASP A 128 2.79 -6.35 -8.79
N HIS A 129 1.62 -7.00 -8.72
CA HIS A 129 0.36 -6.42 -9.16
C HIS A 129 0.03 -5.12 -8.40
N PHE A 130 0.16 -5.11 -7.08
CA PHE A 130 -0.03 -3.89 -6.28
C PHE A 130 0.88 -2.74 -6.76
N PHE A 131 2.16 -3.01 -6.96
CA PHE A 131 3.11 -1.99 -7.41
C PHE A 131 2.75 -1.42 -8.78
N LYS A 132 2.42 -2.30 -9.73
CA LYS A 132 2.00 -1.90 -11.07
C LYS A 132 0.74 -1.04 -11.06
N THR A 133 -0.27 -1.46 -10.31
CA THR A 133 -1.56 -0.75 -10.20
C THR A 133 -1.37 0.66 -9.63
N HIS A 134 -0.59 0.81 -8.55
CA HIS A 134 -0.31 2.11 -7.96
C HIS A 134 0.46 3.04 -8.90
N GLN A 135 1.46 2.52 -9.62
CA GLN A 135 2.22 3.31 -10.60
C GLN A 135 1.36 3.73 -11.81
N VAL A 136 0.43 2.89 -12.25
CA VAL A 136 -0.53 3.22 -13.29
C VAL A 136 -1.47 4.34 -12.81
N TRP A 137 -2.05 4.20 -11.63
CA TRP A 137 -2.93 5.21 -11.05
C TRP A 137 -2.22 6.57 -10.91
N LEU A 138 -1.02 6.59 -10.32
CA LEU A 138 -0.20 7.81 -10.23
C LEU A 138 0.07 8.42 -11.61
N THR A 139 0.37 7.59 -12.61
CA THR A 139 0.63 8.06 -13.98
C THR A 139 -0.58 8.80 -14.54
N GLU A 140 -1.79 8.27 -14.35
CA GLU A 140 -3.03 8.90 -14.85
C GLU A 140 -3.35 10.20 -14.11
N ILE A 141 -3.18 10.25 -12.78
CA ILE A 141 -3.38 11.49 -12.01
C ILE A 141 -2.37 12.57 -12.42
N LEU A 142 -1.11 12.20 -12.65
CA LEU A 142 -0.08 13.15 -13.12
C LEU A 142 -0.41 13.68 -14.52
N LYS A 143 -0.84 12.85 -15.46
CA LYS A 143 -1.30 13.27 -16.80
C LYS A 143 -2.48 14.22 -16.69
N ARG A 144 -3.47 13.89 -15.86
CA ARG A 144 -4.64 14.73 -15.61
C ARG A 144 -4.25 16.11 -15.08
N GLY A 145 -3.31 16.16 -14.12
CA GLY A 145 -2.79 17.42 -13.57
C GLY A 145 -2.08 18.27 -14.62
N VAL A 146 -1.30 17.66 -15.51
CA VAL A 146 -0.69 18.38 -16.64
C VAL A 146 -1.74 18.92 -17.59
N THR A 147 -2.73 18.13 -17.97
CA THR A 147 -3.83 18.55 -18.88
C THR A 147 -4.64 19.70 -18.29
N ARG A 148 -4.80 19.77 -16.97
CA ARG A 148 -5.50 20.84 -16.25
C ARG A 148 -4.62 22.04 -15.92
N GLY A 149 -3.32 22.01 -16.26
CA GLY A 149 -2.38 23.07 -15.91
C GLY A 149 -2.01 23.13 -14.41
N GLU A 150 -2.37 22.11 -13.64
CA GLU A 150 -2.05 22.02 -12.22
C GLU A 150 -0.60 21.59 -11.97
N PHE A 151 -0.02 20.82 -12.90
CA PHE A 151 1.33 20.25 -12.80
C PHE A 151 2.21 20.62 -13.97
N ALA A 152 3.52 20.81 -13.68
CA ALA A 152 4.59 20.85 -14.66
C ALA A 152 5.60 19.74 -14.39
N LEU A 153 5.69 18.74 -15.29
CA LEU A 153 6.56 17.59 -15.10
C LEU A 153 7.89 17.77 -15.82
N ALA A 154 8.99 17.51 -15.14
CA ALA A 154 10.34 17.51 -15.71
C ALA A 154 10.65 16.25 -16.54
N ALA A 155 9.78 15.23 -16.50
CA ALA A 155 9.94 13.97 -17.20
C ALA A 155 8.57 13.35 -17.55
N PRO A 156 8.49 12.32 -18.41
CA PRO A 156 7.24 11.61 -18.69
C PRO A 156 6.53 11.17 -17.42
N ALA A 157 5.20 11.33 -17.37
CA ALA A 157 4.38 11.04 -16.17
C ALA A 157 4.64 9.65 -15.58
N SER A 158 4.85 8.63 -16.40
CA SER A 158 5.18 7.27 -15.94
C SER A 158 6.54 7.17 -15.22
N LYS A 159 7.52 8.01 -15.58
CA LYS A 159 8.81 8.06 -14.86
C LYS A 159 8.66 8.77 -13.53
N VAL A 160 7.90 9.88 -13.52
CA VAL A 160 7.59 10.63 -12.28
C VAL A 160 6.76 9.76 -11.33
N ALA A 161 5.78 9.01 -11.83
CA ALA A 161 4.98 8.08 -11.02
C ALA A 161 5.85 7.01 -10.34
N ARG A 162 6.79 6.40 -11.06
CA ARG A 162 7.74 5.43 -10.46
C ARG A 162 8.66 6.07 -9.43
N PHE A 163 9.12 7.29 -9.69
CA PHE A 163 9.94 8.05 -8.74
C PHE A 163 9.16 8.34 -7.46
N ILE A 164 7.94 8.89 -7.56
CA ILE A 164 7.07 9.18 -6.40
C ILE A 164 6.82 7.91 -5.58
N PHE A 165 6.40 6.83 -6.24
CA PHE A 165 6.13 5.56 -5.56
C PHE A 165 7.35 5.03 -4.83
N GLY A 166 8.51 4.99 -5.51
CA GLY A 166 9.77 4.52 -4.92
C GLY A 166 10.26 5.40 -3.77
N ALA A 167 10.15 6.72 -3.91
CA ALA A 167 10.56 7.67 -2.87
C ALA A 167 9.71 7.53 -1.60
N LEU A 168 8.39 7.39 -1.72
CA LEU A 168 7.50 7.17 -0.58
C LEU A 168 7.77 5.84 0.14
N GLN A 169 7.99 4.75 -0.61
CA GLN A 169 8.36 3.46 -0.04
C GLN A 169 9.71 3.53 0.67
N GLY A 170 10.71 4.16 0.05
CA GLY A 170 12.03 4.35 0.63
C GLY A 170 12.01 5.20 1.90
N ALA A 171 11.26 6.30 1.89
CA ALA A 171 11.10 7.18 3.04
C ALA A 171 10.54 6.44 4.28
N LEU A 172 9.55 5.56 4.08
CA LEU A 172 9.02 4.73 5.18
C LEU A 172 10.08 3.78 5.77
N LEU A 173 10.89 3.15 4.91
CA LEU A 173 11.96 2.25 5.37
C LEU A 173 13.04 3.00 6.14
N VAL A 174 13.46 4.17 5.66
CA VAL A 174 14.44 5.02 6.35
C VAL A 174 13.86 5.52 7.67
N LYS A 175 12.61 6.03 7.68
CA LYS A 175 11.92 6.43 8.92
C LYS A 175 11.87 5.30 9.94
N ARG A 176 11.57 4.07 9.51
CA ARG A 176 11.54 2.90 10.41
C ARG A 176 12.89 2.69 11.10
N THR A 177 13.99 2.95 10.39
CA THR A 177 15.35 2.76 10.92
C THR A 177 15.79 3.93 11.81
N THR A 178 15.48 5.17 11.41
CA THR A 178 15.94 6.39 12.08
C THR A 178 14.98 6.91 13.14
N ASN A 179 13.72 6.46 13.10
CA ASN A 179 12.59 6.99 13.86
C ASN A 179 12.35 8.50 13.64
N ASP A 180 12.81 9.03 12.51
CA ASP A 180 12.70 10.45 12.14
C ASP A 180 11.57 10.66 11.13
N LEU A 181 10.52 11.38 11.53
CA LEU A 181 9.37 11.71 10.69
C LEU A 181 9.70 12.68 9.55
N SER A 182 10.80 13.41 9.63
CA SER A 182 11.23 14.30 8.54
C SER A 182 11.47 13.52 7.25
N GLN A 183 11.89 12.27 7.33
CA GLN A 183 12.14 11.40 6.17
C GLN A 183 10.93 11.32 5.21
N ILE A 184 9.73 11.18 5.73
CA ILE A 184 8.52 11.12 4.88
C ILE A 184 7.98 12.51 4.57
N ASN A 185 8.02 13.44 5.52
CA ASN A 185 7.50 14.79 5.36
C ASN A 185 8.27 15.55 4.28
N ASP A 186 9.60 15.47 4.29
CA ASP A 186 10.45 16.13 3.31
C ASP A 186 10.28 15.55 1.91
N VAL A 187 10.16 14.21 1.79
CA VAL A 187 9.89 13.57 0.50
C VAL A 187 8.56 14.07 -0.07
N ILE A 188 7.50 14.15 0.74
CA ILE A 188 6.20 14.66 0.30
C ILE A 188 6.28 16.15 -0.07
N ALA A 189 6.95 16.97 0.73
CA ALA A 189 7.12 18.40 0.47
C ALA A 189 7.89 18.66 -0.83
N VAL A 190 9.04 17.99 -1.01
CA VAL A 190 9.86 18.13 -2.23
C VAL A 190 9.11 17.60 -3.46
N MET A 191 8.40 16.47 -3.35
CA MET A 191 7.55 15.96 -4.42
C MET A 191 6.53 17.00 -4.88
N LYS A 192 5.79 17.63 -3.96
CA LYS A 192 4.78 18.64 -4.28
C LYS A 192 5.41 19.88 -4.94
N LEU A 193 6.55 20.36 -4.41
CA LEU A 193 7.30 21.46 -5.00
C LEU A 193 7.74 21.18 -6.45
N GLN A 194 8.17 19.96 -6.74
CA GLN A 194 8.60 19.56 -8.08
C GLN A 194 7.43 19.40 -9.07
N LEU A 195 6.22 19.17 -8.59
CA LEU A 195 5.02 19.03 -9.42
C LEU A 195 4.31 20.36 -9.67
N ALA A 196 4.45 21.36 -8.77
CA ALA A 196 3.75 22.62 -8.90
C ALA A 196 4.05 23.29 -10.24
N ALA A 197 3.00 23.69 -10.97
CA ALA A 197 3.15 24.49 -12.17
C ALA A 197 3.87 25.80 -11.81
N ARG A 198 4.94 26.11 -12.52
CA ARG A 198 5.61 27.42 -12.35
C ARG A 198 4.66 28.48 -12.90
N SER A 199 4.28 29.46 -12.09
CA SER A 199 3.60 30.64 -12.59
C SER A 199 4.42 31.23 -13.75
N PRO A 200 3.79 31.57 -14.89
CA PRO A 200 4.51 32.30 -15.93
C PRO A 200 5.02 33.62 -15.31
N VAL A 201 6.32 33.85 -15.46
CA VAL A 201 6.99 35.10 -15.09
C VAL A 201 6.48 36.21 -16.02
#